data_7a02b98d86a7fdac3da3dc76e0eb5e18
#
_entry.id   7a02b98d86a7fdac3da3dc76e0eb5e18
#
_cell.length_a   1.000
_cell.length_b   1.000
_cell.length_c   1.000
_cell.angle_alpha   90.00
_cell.angle_beta   90.00
_cell.angle_gamma   90.00
#
_symmetry.space_group_name_H-M   'P 1'
#
loop_
_entity.id
_entity.type
_entity.pdbx_description
1 polymer ?
#
loop_
_entity_poly.entity_id
_entity_poly.type
_entity_poly.pdbx_seq_one_letter_code
_entity_poly.pdbx_strand_id
1 'polypeptide(L)'
;LPGRLPTGFGRAPPAEMYHGGTIFVDHATQFIFIRNQVSLQAAETLRAERSFDQLAATHGWKIKSYRADNLPFNSALFRQDLALNGQTIDFSGVGAHHQNGVAERAIQTVTQWARAMLLHSILHWPDAADLTLWPFAFEHAVYLWNHLPRQGSRLSPAELFSGAKDSHTRLQRSHVWGCPAFVLDPKLQDGQSIPKWNPRARRGMFLGQSPLHSSTIGRVLNLQTQHVSPQ
;
A
#
# COMPACT_ATOMS: atom_id res chain seq x y z
N LEU A 1 7.80 -9.08 11.80
CA LEU A 1 6.51 -9.02 12.50
C LEU A 1 5.39 -9.29 11.49
N PRO A 2 4.47 -10.26 11.75
CA PRO A 2 3.37 -10.53 10.85
C PRO A 2 2.41 -9.34 10.75
N GLY A 3 1.95 -9.03 9.52
CA GLY A 3 1.03 -7.95 9.21
C GLY A 3 -0.35 -8.45 8.82
N ARG A 4 -1.41 -7.75 9.21
CA ARG A 4 -2.79 -8.14 8.95
C ARG A 4 -3.13 -8.12 7.46
N LEU A 5 -3.93 -9.10 7.03
CA LEU A 5 -4.53 -9.13 5.69
C LEU A 5 -5.66 -8.09 5.56
N PRO A 6 -5.95 -7.59 4.35
CA PRO A 6 -6.98 -6.56 4.14
C PRO A 6 -8.41 -7.02 4.44
N THR A 7 -8.66 -8.33 4.45
CA THR A 7 -9.98 -8.95 4.69
C THR A 7 -10.01 -9.88 5.88
N GLY A 8 -8.93 -9.93 6.67
CA GLY A 8 -8.81 -10.85 7.79
C GLY A 8 -9.42 -10.30 9.07
N PHE A 9 -10.11 -11.14 9.83
CA PHE A 9 -10.28 -10.92 11.26
C PHE A 9 -8.89 -10.91 11.90
N GLY A 10 -8.62 -9.98 12.82
CA GLY A 10 -7.30 -9.76 13.42
C GLY A 10 -6.66 -10.95 14.18
N ARG A 11 -7.11 -12.16 13.93
CA ARG A 11 -6.66 -13.40 14.55
C ARG A 11 -6.30 -14.49 13.54
N ALA A 12 -5.97 -14.13 12.29
CA ALA A 12 -5.43 -15.09 11.34
C ALA A 12 -4.14 -15.71 11.91
N PRO A 13 -3.88 -17.02 11.68
CA PRO A 13 -2.60 -17.62 12.04
C PRO A 13 -1.43 -16.83 11.44
N PRO A 14 -0.31 -16.67 12.15
CA PRO A 14 0.84 -15.91 11.62
C PRO A 14 1.29 -16.34 10.24
N ALA A 15 1.17 -17.65 9.91
CA ALA A 15 1.53 -18.18 8.59
C ALA A 15 0.66 -17.63 7.42
N GLU A 16 -0.54 -17.15 7.71
CA GLU A 16 -1.46 -16.55 6.73
C GLU A 16 -1.39 -15.03 6.68
N MET A 17 -0.56 -14.43 7.53
CA MET A 17 -0.37 -12.97 7.59
C MET A 17 0.75 -12.52 6.65
N TYR A 18 0.81 -11.21 6.37
CA TYR A 18 1.92 -10.65 5.61
C TYR A 18 3.22 -10.68 6.40
N HIS A 19 4.29 -11.13 5.77
CA HIS A 19 5.64 -11.16 6.36
C HIS A 19 6.58 -10.11 5.78
N GLY A 20 6.16 -9.45 4.71
CA GLY A 20 6.92 -8.40 4.04
C GLY A 20 6.21 -7.95 2.78
N GLY A 21 6.96 -7.41 1.84
CA GLY A 21 6.45 -6.98 0.56
C GLY A 21 7.57 -6.64 -0.41
N THR A 22 7.21 -6.54 -1.69
CA THR A 22 8.10 -6.04 -2.73
C THR A 22 7.67 -4.63 -3.13
N ILE A 23 8.65 -3.76 -3.31
CA ILE A 23 8.48 -2.38 -3.73
C ILE A 23 9.14 -2.21 -5.09
N PHE A 24 8.41 -1.63 -6.02
CA PHE A 24 8.92 -1.19 -7.31
C PHE A 24 8.86 0.34 -7.35
N VAL A 25 9.92 0.95 -7.83
CA VAL A 25 10.02 2.40 -8.00
C VAL A 25 10.32 2.69 -9.45
N ASP A 26 9.41 3.36 -10.13
CA ASP A 26 9.70 3.85 -11.48
C ASP A 26 10.74 4.98 -11.43
N HIS A 27 11.85 4.78 -12.12
CA HIS A 27 12.97 5.69 -12.03
C HIS A 27 12.64 7.07 -12.61
N ALA A 28 11.82 7.14 -13.66
CA ALA A 28 11.51 8.39 -14.35
C ALA A 28 10.50 9.25 -13.56
N THR A 29 9.44 8.64 -13.05
CA THR A 29 8.32 9.34 -12.39
C THR A 29 8.42 9.33 -10.87
N GLN A 30 9.28 8.46 -10.29
CA GLN A 30 9.36 8.19 -8.86
C GLN A 30 8.05 7.59 -8.29
N PHE A 31 7.21 7.04 -9.16
CA PHE A 31 6.01 6.31 -8.75
C PHE A 31 6.40 5.03 -8.02
N ILE A 32 5.75 4.78 -6.90
CA ILE A 32 5.97 3.59 -6.07
C ILE A 32 4.79 2.64 -6.22
N PHE A 33 5.07 1.40 -6.55
CA PHE A 33 4.14 0.29 -6.43
C PHE A 33 4.58 -0.64 -5.31
N ILE A 34 3.65 -1.03 -4.45
CA ILE A 34 3.92 -2.00 -3.37
C ILE A 34 2.96 -3.18 -3.50
N ARG A 35 3.48 -4.36 -3.21
CA ARG A 35 2.68 -5.55 -2.98
C ARG A 35 3.13 -6.23 -1.69
N ASN A 36 2.24 -6.25 -0.71
CA ASN A 36 2.44 -7.02 0.52
C ASN A 36 2.38 -8.52 0.20
N GLN A 37 3.20 -9.32 0.89
CA GLN A 37 3.43 -10.74 0.61
C GLN A 37 3.35 -11.56 1.88
N VAL A 38 2.68 -12.72 1.77
CA VAL A 38 2.63 -13.73 2.83
C VAL A 38 3.95 -14.50 2.91
N SER A 39 4.65 -14.62 1.78
CA SER A 39 5.96 -15.27 1.70
C SER A 39 6.91 -14.44 0.85
N LEU A 40 8.18 -14.36 1.23
CA LEU A 40 9.24 -13.70 0.46
C LEU A 40 9.91 -14.62 -0.57
N GLN A 41 9.27 -15.74 -0.92
CA GLN A 41 9.76 -16.67 -1.93
C GLN A 41 9.67 -16.07 -3.34
N ALA A 42 10.51 -16.56 -4.24
CA ALA A 42 10.60 -16.09 -5.62
C ALA A 42 9.26 -16.07 -6.37
N ALA A 43 8.38 -17.04 -6.12
CA ALA A 43 7.05 -17.10 -6.74
C ALA A 43 6.14 -15.92 -6.35
N GLU A 44 6.17 -15.48 -5.08
CA GLU A 44 5.42 -14.30 -4.61
C GLU A 44 6.02 -13.01 -5.16
N THR A 45 7.35 -12.93 -5.22
CA THR A 45 8.05 -11.79 -5.83
C THR A 45 7.72 -11.66 -7.32
N LEU A 46 7.65 -12.79 -8.05
CA LEU A 46 7.24 -12.81 -9.44
C LEU A 46 5.77 -12.37 -9.63
N ARG A 47 4.87 -12.77 -8.73
CA ARG A 47 3.48 -12.26 -8.74
C ARG A 47 3.41 -10.76 -8.51
N ALA A 48 4.28 -10.22 -7.66
CA ALA A 48 4.36 -8.80 -7.41
C ALA A 48 4.84 -8.04 -8.65
N GLU A 49 5.85 -8.54 -9.32
CA GLU A 49 6.38 -8.00 -10.58
C GLU A 49 5.32 -7.98 -11.67
N ARG A 50 4.68 -9.12 -11.94
CA ARG A 50 3.59 -9.21 -12.93
C ARG A 50 2.43 -8.25 -12.65
N SER A 51 2.14 -8.00 -11.36
CA SER A 51 1.12 -7.02 -10.98
C SER A 51 1.56 -5.59 -11.29
N PHE A 52 2.85 -5.30 -11.17
CA PHE A 52 3.40 -4.00 -11.56
C PHE A 52 3.42 -3.83 -13.08
N ASP A 53 3.83 -4.85 -13.82
CA ASP A 53 3.77 -4.87 -15.28
C ASP A 53 2.35 -4.65 -15.80
N GLN A 54 1.38 -5.33 -15.21
CA GLN A 54 -0.03 -5.16 -15.57
C GLN A 54 -0.51 -3.73 -15.28
N LEU A 55 -0.13 -3.16 -14.15
CA LEU A 55 -0.45 -1.76 -13.84
C LEU A 55 0.18 -0.81 -14.85
N ALA A 56 1.46 -0.99 -15.19
CA ALA A 56 2.14 -0.19 -16.20
C ALA A 56 1.45 -0.28 -17.56
N ALA A 57 1.04 -1.49 -17.97
CA ALA A 57 0.32 -1.72 -19.21
C ALA A 57 -1.04 -1.01 -19.27
N THR A 58 -1.79 -0.89 -18.15
CA THR A 58 -3.05 -0.12 -18.12
C THR A 58 -2.84 1.37 -18.43
N HIS A 59 -1.63 1.88 -18.23
CA HIS A 59 -1.22 3.25 -18.55
C HIS A 59 -0.45 3.37 -19.86
N GLY A 60 -0.40 2.29 -20.66
CA GLY A 60 0.29 2.28 -21.96
C GLY A 60 1.82 2.14 -21.88
N TRP A 61 2.36 1.81 -20.71
CA TRP A 61 3.79 1.62 -20.51
C TRP A 61 4.19 0.16 -20.64
N LYS A 62 5.34 -0.10 -21.27
CA LYS A 62 6.00 -1.41 -21.25
C LYS A 62 7.32 -1.28 -20.50
N ILE A 63 7.44 -2.00 -19.39
CA ILE A 63 8.69 -2.05 -18.62
C ILE A 63 9.71 -2.86 -19.41
N LYS A 64 10.90 -2.31 -19.61
CA LYS A 64 11.97 -2.93 -20.39
C LYS A 64 13.07 -3.52 -19.51
N SER A 65 13.33 -2.90 -18.38
CA SER A 65 14.43 -3.33 -17.52
C SER A 65 14.11 -3.07 -16.05
N TYR A 66 14.63 -3.94 -15.21
CA TYR A 66 14.61 -3.81 -13.77
C TYR A 66 16.03 -3.62 -13.23
N ARG A 67 16.15 -2.95 -12.11
CA ARG A 67 17.36 -2.94 -11.29
C ARG A 67 16.98 -3.37 -9.87
N ALA A 68 17.69 -4.34 -9.34
CA ALA A 68 17.39 -4.92 -8.03
C ALA A 68 18.64 -5.36 -7.28
N ASP A 69 18.45 -5.66 -6.00
CA ASP A 69 19.44 -6.41 -5.23
C ASP A 69 19.37 -7.89 -5.60
N ASN A 70 20.46 -8.64 -5.30
CA ASN A 70 20.61 -10.03 -5.75
C ASN A 70 19.48 -10.97 -5.27
N LEU A 71 19.02 -10.86 -4.04
CA LEU A 71 17.97 -11.72 -3.50
C LEU A 71 16.72 -10.91 -3.17
N PRO A 72 15.50 -11.40 -3.51
CA PRO A 72 15.12 -12.68 -4.13
C PRO A 72 15.04 -12.66 -5.67
N PHE A 73 15.42 -11.56 -6.31
CA PHE A 73 15.25 -11.32 -7.76
C PHE A 73 16.19 -12.15 -8.64
N ASN A 74 17.27 -12.72 -8.06
CA ASN A 74 18.25 -13.52 -8.79
C ASN A 74 17.83 -15.01 -8.96
N SER A 75 16.57 -15.36 -8.74
CA SER A 75 16.10 -16.74 -8.96
C SER A 75 15.99 -17.08 -10.44
N ALA A 76 16.19 -18.37 -10.78
CA ALA A 76 16.02 -18.84 -12.15
C ALA A 76 14.60 -18.58 -12.68
N LEU A 77 13.59 -18.77 -11.81
CA LEU A 77 12.18 -18.52 -12.13
C LEU A 77 11.96 -17.07 -12.57
N PHE A 78 12.49 -16.11 -11.82
CA PHE A 78 12.34 -14.68 -12.11
C PHE A 78 13.03 -14.29 -13.41
N ARG A 79 14.27 -14.76 -13.61
CA ARG A 79 15.04 -14.48 -14.84
C ARG A 79 14.39 -15.07 -16.11
N GLN A 80 13.83 -16.28 -16.00
CA GLN A 80 13.12 -16.92 -17.12
C GLN A 80 11.87 -16.14 -17.50
N ASP A 81 11.10 -15.69 -16.54
CA ASP A 81 9.89 -14.90 -16.81
C ASP A 81 10.22 -13.57 -17.49
N LEU A 82 11.22 -12.85 -17.00
CA LEU A 82 11.68 -11.61 -17.64
C LEU A 82 12.13 -11.85 -19.09
N ALA A 83 12.90 -12.92 -19.33
CA ALA A 83 13.35 -13.27 -20.68
C ALA A 83 12.19 -13.56 -21.63
N LEU A 84 11.15 -14.28 -21.17
CA LEU A 84 9.94 -14.55 -21.94
C LEU A 84 9.17 -13.25 -22.30
N ASN A 85 9.19 -12.26 -21.42
CA ASN A 85 8.55 -10.95 -21.63
C ASN A 85 9.43 -9.94 -22.39
N GLY A 86 10.65 -10.34 -22.77
CA GLY A 86 11.63 -9.47 -23.44
C GLY A 86 12.14 -8.35 -22.54
N GLN A 87 12.25 -8.63 -21.24
CA GLN A 87 12.73 -7.71 -20.22
C GLN A 87 14.12 -8.11 -19.73
N THR A 88 14.87 -7.13 -19.21
CA THR A 88 16.20 -7.37 -18.64
C THR A 88 16.22 -7.02 -17.14
N ILE A 89 17.19 -7.57 -16.43
CA ILE A 89 17.45 -7.21 -15.03
C ILE A 89 18.94 -7.00 -14.80
N ASP A 90 19.26 -5.89 -14.16
CA ASP A 90 20.59 -5.54 -13.70
C ASP A 90 20.66 -5.64 -12.18
N PHE A 91 21.70 -6.27 -11.67
CA PHE A 91 21.90 -6.39 -10.24
C PHE A 91 22.96 -5.39 -9.76
N SER A 92 22.75 -4.84 -8.56
CA SER A 92 23.76 -4.05 -7.88
C SER A 92 24.99 -4.90 -7.60
N GLY A 93 26.17 -4.33 -7.77
CA GLY A 93 27.44 -5.00 -7.42
C GLY A 93 27.48 -5.32 -5.92
N VAL A 94 28.27 -6.35 -5.56
CA VAL A 94 28.46 -6.73 -4.16
C VAL A 94 29.05 -5.53 -3.39
N GLY A 95 28.35 -5.07 -2.34
CA GLY A 95 28.74 -3.88 -1.56
C GLY A 95 28.44 -2.53 -2.21
N ALA A 96 27.85 -2.51 -3.41
CA ALA A 96 27.55 -1.29 -4.16
C ALA A 96 26.08 -0.84 -4.00
N HIS A 97 25.58 -0.77 -2.77
CA HIS A 97 24.20 -0.38 -2.44
C HIS A 97 23.79 0.97 -3.06
N HIS A 98 24.73 1.90 -3.21
CA HIS A 98 24.46 3.20 -3.85
C HIS A 98 23.93 3.09 -5.29
N GLN A 99 24.14 1.96 -5.97
CA GLN A 99 23.62 1.73 -7.32
C GLN A 99 22.10 1.53 -7.35
N ASN A 100 21.48 1.17 -6.22
CA ASN A 100 20.02 1.06 -6.04
C ASN A 100 19.44 2.20 -5.19
N GLY A 101 20.17 3.31 -5.05
CA GLY A 101 19.88 4.40 -4.12
C GLY A 101 18.52 5.09 -4.34
N VAL A 102 17.91 4.98 -5.53
CA VAL A 102 16.56 5.53 -5.79
C VAL A 102 15.52 4.71 -5.02
N ALA A 103 15.55 3.39 -5.18
CA ALA A 103 14.63 2.48 -4.49
C ALA A 103 14.89 2.51 -2.97
N GLU A 104 16.15 2.47 -2.53
CA GLU A 104 16.51 2.50 -1.11
C GLU A 104 15.98 3.77 -0.41
N ARG A 105 16.16 4.94 -1.01
CA ARG A 105 15.64 6.21 -0.46
C ARG A 105 14.12 6.24 -0.42
N ALA A 106 13.46 5.73 -1.45
CA ALA A 106 12.02 5.63 -1.48
C ALA A 106 11.50 4.71 -0.37
N ILE A 107 12.09 3.52 -0.22
CA ILE A 107 11.79 2.56 0.85
C ILE A 107 12.00 3.20 2.22
N GLN A 108 13.14 3.84 2.44
CA GLN A 108 13.44 4.50 3.70
C GLN A 108 12.38 5.56 4.06
N THR A 109 12.02 6.40 3.10
CA THR A 109 11.05 7.49 3.33
C THR A 109 9.66 6.94 3.66
N VAL A 110 9.12 6.03 2.84
CA VAL A 110 7.78 5.48 3.07
C VAL A 110 7.72 4.64 4.34
N THR A 111 8.82 3.96 4.69
CA THR A 111 8.93 3.21 5.96
C THR A 111 8.89 4.16 7.17
N GLN A 112 9.59 5.28 7.11
CA GLN A 112 9.57 6.30 8.17
C GLN A 112 8.16 6.90 8.33
N TRP A 113 7.48 7.21 7.24
CA TRP A 113 6.10 7.72 7.28
C TRP A 113 5.14 6.68 7.87
N ALA A 114 5.20 5.44 7.39
CA ALA A 114 4.37 4.37 7.91
C ALA A 114 4.60 4.12 9.41
N ARG A 115 5.87 4.13 9.84
CA ARG A 115 6.24 4.01 11.25
C ARG A 115 5.67 5.15 12.09
N ALA A 116 5.78 6.40 11.63
CA ALA A 116 5.23 7.56 12.35
C ALA A 116 3.71 7.45 12.50
N MET A 117 2.99 7.10 11.42
CA MET A 117 1.54 6.88 11.45
C MET A 117 1.15 5.80 12.46
N LEU A 118 1.87 4.69 12.45
CA LEU A 118 1.60 3.55 13.33
C LEU A 118 1.79 3.90 14.79
N LEU A 119 2.93 4.49 15.13
CA LEU A 119 3.24 4.90 16.50
C LEU A 119 2.24 5.95 17.01
N HIS A 120 1.90 6.93 16.17
CA HIS A 120 0.87 7.93 16.51
C HIS A 120 -0.48 7.26 16.79
N SER A 121 -0.90 6.31 15.95
CA SER A 121 -2.17 5.61 16.16
C SER A 121 -2.18 4.74 17.41
N ILE A 122 -1.08 4.05 17.73
CA ILE A 122 -0.98 3.25 18.96
C ILE A 122 -1.12 4.14 20.19
N LEU A 123 -0.58 5.35 20.18
CA LEU A 123 -0.74 6.30 21.27
C LEU A 123 -2.20 6.76 21.47
N HIS A 124 -2.97 6.90 20.39
CA HIS A 124 -4.36 7.35 20.44
C HIS A 124 -5.39 6.21 20.61
N TRP A 125 -5.01 5.00 20.21
CA TRP A 125 -5.86 3.81 20.22
C TRP A 125 -5.13 2.61 20.86
N PRO A 126 -4.69 2.72 22.13
CA PRO A 126 -3.85 1.68 22.76
C PRO A 126 -4.51 0.28 22.79
N ASP A 127 -5.86 0.24 22.86
CA ASP A 127 -6.60 -1.02 22.91
C ASP A 127 -6.96 -1.61 21.54
N ALA A 128 -6.76 -0.83 20.46
CA ALA A 128 -7.24 -1.22 19.13
C ALA A 128 -6.15 -1.21 18.05
N ALA A 129 -5.17 -0.33 18.16
CA ALA A 129 -4.07 -0.25 17.21
C ALA A 129 -2.84 -1.01 17.72
N ASP A 130 -2.28 -1.82 16.87
CA ASP A 130 -1.04 -2.56 17.14
C ASP A 130 -0.12 -2.60 15.91
N LEU A 131 1.08 -3.11 16.10
CA LEU A 131 2.08 -3.16 15.03
C LEU A 131 1.68 -4.05 13.85
N THR A 132 0.70 -4.94 13.99
CA THR A 132 0.25 -5.80 12.89
C THR A 132 -0.50 -5.01 11.80
N LEU A 133 -0.89 -3.77 12.08
CA LEU A 133 -1.50 -2.84 11.12
C LEU A 133 -0.48 -2.21 10.14
N TRP A 134 0.81 -2.57 10.23
CA TRP A 134 1.85 -2.00 9.38
C TRP A 134 1.55 -2.06 7.86
N PRO A 135 0.88 -3.08 7.30
CA PRO A 135 0.63 -3.11 5.86
C PRO A 135 -0.25 -1.94 5.40
N PHE A 136 -1.26 -1.59 6.20
CA PHE A 136 -2.16 -0.48 5.90
C PHE A 136 -1.46 0.88 6.03
N ALA A 137 -0.62 1.05 7.06
CA ALA A 137 0.17 2.26 7.22
C ALA A 137 1.16 2.45 6.07
N PHE A 138 1.77 1.35 5.63
CA PHE A 138 2.73 1.37 4.52
C PHE A 138 2.04 1.70 3.19
N GLU A 139 0.90 1.08 2.88
CA GLU A 139 0.10 1.38 1.71
C GLU A 139 -0.38 2.83 1.69
N HIS A 140 -0.78 3.37 2.85
CA HIS A 140 -1.17 4.77 2.95
C HIS A 140 0.02 5.73 2.76
N ALA A 141 1.20 5.39 3.28
CA ALA A 141 2.43 6.15 3.04
C ALA A 141 2.78 6.18 1.54
N VAL A 142 2.68 5.05 0.85
CA VAL A 142 2.87 4.96 -0.61
C VAL A 142 1.80 5.77 -1.35
N TYR A 143 0.55 5.70 -0.91
CA TYR A 143 -0.52 6.53 -1.47
C TYR A 143 -0.19 8.03 -1.38
N LEU A 144 0.21 8.51 -0.21
CA LEU A 144 0.62 9.91 -0.03
C LEU A 144 1.83 10.26 -0.90
N TRP A 145 2.85 9.40 -0.92
CA TRP A 145 4.02 9.60 -1.78
C TRP A 145 3.64 9.80 -3.25
N ASN A 146 2.78 8.95 -3.76
CA ASN A 146 2.39 8.95 -5.17
C ASN A 146 1.52 10.17 -5.55
N HIS A 147 0.78 10.74 -4.61
CA HIS A 147 -0.13 11.86 -4.89
C HIS A 147 0.44 13.23 -4.47
N LEU A 148 1.54 13.28 -3.72
CA LEU A 148 2.17 14.54 -3.34
C LEU A 148 2.94 15.14 -4.52
N PRO A 149 2.62 16.38 -4.96
CA PRO A 149 3.37 17.05 -6.02
C PRO A 149 4.83 17.23 -5.67
N ARG A 150 5.71 17.05 -6.65
CA ARG A 150 7.15 17.22 -6.47
C ARG A 150 7.55 18.68 -6.67
N GLN A 151 8.52 19.10 -5.87
CA GLN A 151 9.14 20.41 -6.03
C GLN A 151 9.82 20.48 -7.42
N GLY A 152 9.49 21.48 -8.19
CA GLY A 152 10.00 21.67 -9.55
C GLY A 152 8.99 21.33 -10.65
N SER A 153 8.49 20.08 -10.73
CA SER A 153 7.51 19.69 -11.75
C SER A 153 6.09 20.15 -11.44
N ARG A 154 5.78 20.36 -10.15
CA ARG A 154 4.41 20.58 -9.62
C ARG A 154 3.43 19.43 -9.91
N LEU A 155 3.91 18.34 -10.47
CA LEU A 155 3.16 17.12 -10.73
C LEU A 155 3.52 16.06 -9.69
N SER A 156 2.55 15.22 -9.37
CA SER A 156 2.76 14.07 -8.51
C SER A 156 3.34 12.88 -9.30
N PRO A 157 4.00 11.92 -8.64
CA PRO A 157 4.42 10.68 -9.28
C PRO A 157 3.29 9.95 -9.99
N ALA A 158 2.08 9.94 -9.42
CA ALA A 158 0.91 9.31 -10.04
C ALA A 158 0.48 10.01 -11.34
N GLU A 159 0.51 11.35 -11.37
CA GLU A 159 0.22 12.12 -12.59
C GLU A 159 1.25 11.86 -13.68
N LEU A 160 2.52 11.84 -13.31
CA LEU A 160 3.61 11.54 -14.26
C LEU A 160 3.51 10.10 -14.80
N PHE A 161 3.19 9.14 -13.93
CA PHE A 161 3.08 7.73 -14.31
C PHE A 161 1.83 7.45 -15.14
N SER A 162 0.69 8.05 -14.79
CA SER A 162 -0.57 7.83 -15.53
C SER A 162 -0.69 8.67 -16.79
N GLY A 163 0.09 9.74 -16.92
CA GLY A 163 -0.06 10.73 -17.99
C GLY A 163 -1.34 11.60 -17.84
N ALA A 164 -2.10 11.42 -16.76
CA ALA A 164 -3.35 12.11 -16.51
C ALA A 164 -3.17 13.11 -15.37
N LYS A 165 -3.50 14.38 -15.64
CA LYS A 165 -3.46 15.42 -14.60
C LYS A 165 -4.57 15.21 -13.57
N ASP A 166 -4.21 15.14 -12.30
CA ASP A 166 -5.14 15.10 -11.19
C ASP A 166 -5.34 16.53 -10.64
N SER A 167 -6.56 16.85 -10.25
CA SER A 167 -6.89 18.13 -9.60
C SER A 167 -6.47 18.21 -8.13
N HIS A 168 -5.63 17.30 -7.66
CA HIS A 168 -5.24 17.11 -6.25
C HIS A 168 -6.44 16.84 -5.30
N THR A 169 -7.61 16.60 -5.86
CA THR A 169 -8.84 16.30 -5.09
C THR A 169 -8.67 15.08 -4.21
N ARG A 170 -7.85 14.12 -4.63
CA ARG A 170 -7.54 12.93 -3.84
C ARG A 170 -6.79 13.26 -2.56
N LEU A 171 -5.83 14.18 -2.59
CA LEU A 171 -5.14 14.65 -1.39
C LEU A 171 -6.05 15.48 -0.50
N GLN A 172 -6.87 16.36 -1.07
CA GLN A 172 -7.83 17.17 -0.30
C GLN A 172 -8.86 16.31 0.43
N ARG A 173 -9.19 15.13 -0.09
CA ARG A 173 -10.07 14.14 0.54
C ARG A 173 -9.32 13.10 1.38
N SER A 174 -8.00 13.20 1.46
CA SER A 174 -7.22 12.29 2.29
C SER A 174 -7.39 12.64 3.76
N HIS A 175 -7.65 11.63 4.57
CA HIS A 175 -7.76 11.78 6.03
C HIS A 175 -6.45 11.35 6.69
N VAL A 176 -6.23 11.84 7.89
CA VAL A 176 -5.09 11.42 8.71
C VAL A 176 -5.25 9.94 9.04
N TRP A 177 -4.21 9.15 8.78
CA TRP A 177 -4.21 7.73 9.10
C TRP A 177 -4.39 7.54 10.61
N GLY A 178 -5.29 6.65 11.01
CA GLY A 178 -5.64 6.46 12.41
C GLY A 178 -6.68 7.44 12.95
N CYS A 179 -7.21 8.39 12.16
CA CYS A 179 -8.27 9.28 12.65
C CYS A 179 -9.58 8.52 12.92
N PRO A 180 -10.44 9.01 13.82
CA PRO A 180 -11.76 8.44 14.03
C PRO A 180 -12.59 8.47 12.75
N ALA A 181 -13.25 7.34 12.44
CA ALA A 181 -14.22 7.22 11.37
C ALA A 181 -15.57 6.79 11.96
N PHE A 182 -16.65 7.38 11.47
CA PHE A 182 -18.00 7.04 11.91
C PHE A 182 -18.74 6.34 10.77
N VAL A 183 -18.97 5.05 10.96
CA VAL A 183 -19.62 4.18 9.99
C VAL A 183 -21.08 4.02 10.36
N LEU A 184 -21.99 4.29 9.42
CA LEU A 184 -23.42 4.15 9.63
C LEU A 184 -23.78 2.72 10.08
N ASP A 185 -24.73 2.59 10.99
CA ASP A 185 -25.20 1.27 11.44
C ASP A 185 -25.75 0.46 10.25
N PRO A 186 -25.40 -0.82 10.11
CA PRO A 186 -25.87 -1.67 9.01
C PRO A 186 -27.38 -1.67 8.82
N LYS A 187 -28.15 -1.65 9.91
CA LYS A 187 -29.61 -1.61 9.83
C LYS A 187 -30.10 -0.36 9.12
N LEU A 188 -29.44 0.78 9.36
CA LEU A 188 -29.77 2.03 8.68
C LEU A 188 -29.31 2.04 7.21
N GLN A 189 -28.21 1.36 6.90
CA GLN A 189 -27.77 1.17 5.50
C GLN A 189 -28.81 0.34 4.73
N ASP A 190 -29.43 -0.65 5.37
CA ASP A 190 -30.49 -1.49 4.79
C ASP A 190 -31.88 -0.82 4.82
N GLY A 191 -31.98 0.46 5.19
CA GLY A 191 -33.23 1.20 5.23
C GLY A 191 -34.13 0.86 6.42
N GLN A 192 -33.63 0.11 7.39
CA GLN A 192 -34.38 -0.22 8.61
C GLN A 192 -34.33 0.93 9.63
N SER A 193 -35.33 1.00 10.50
CA SER A 193 -35.35 1.96 11.60
C SER A 193 -34.71 1.39 12.86
N ILE A 194 -34.03 2.25 13.61
CA ILE A 194 -33.53 1.93 14.95
C ILE A 194 -34.18 2.88 15.97
N PRO A 195 -34.24 2.50 17.25
CA PRO A 195 -34.79 3.34 18.30
C PRO A 195 -34.20 4.75 18.27
N LYS A 196 -35.03 5.76 18.54
CA LYS A 196 -34.69 7.20 18.35
C LYS A 196 -33.37 7.61 19.03
N TRP A 197 -33.08 7.04 20.20
CA TRP A 197 -31.93 7.42 21.03
C TRP A 197 -30.74 6.49 20.90
N ASN A 198 -30.82 5.44 20.07
CA ASN A 198 -29.67 4.56 19.82
C ASN A 198 -28.64 5.26 18.92
N PRO A 199 -27.34 4.98 19.13
CA PRO A 199 -26.29 5.46 18.24
C PRO A 199 -26.56 5.03 16.80
N ARG A 200 -26.49 5.97 15.88
CA ARG A 200 -26.74 5.73 14.44
C ARG A 200 -25.48 5.32 13.68
N ALA A 201 -24.33 5.47 14.31
CA ALA A 201 -23.05 5.13 13.74
C ALA A 201 -22.17 4.45 14.78
N ARG A 202 -21.31 3.58 14.30
CA ARG A 202 -20.24 2.98 15.10
C ARG A 202 -18.93 3.71 14.82
N ARG A 203 -18.13 3.89 15.84
CA ARG A 203 -16.77 4.47 15.72
C ARG A 203 -15.80 3.40 15.27
N GLY A 204 -14.99 3.73 14.28
CA GLY A 204 -13.87 2.94 13.81
C GLY A 204 -12.61 3.79 13.65
N MET A 205 -11.56 3.21 13.14
CA MET A 205 -10.30 3.88 12.86
C MET A 205 -10.00 3.80 11.35
N PHE A 206 -9.71 4.94 10.72
CA PHE A 206 -9.38 5.02 9.31
C PHE A 206 -7.98 4.44 9.04
N LEU A 207 -7.89 3.51 8.08
CA LEU A 207 -6.66 2.81 7.71
C LEU A 207 -6.18 3.11 6.28
N GLY A 208 -6.60 4.22 5.71
CA GLY A 208 -6.22 4.60 4.35
C GLY A 208 -7.30 4.31 3.31
N GLN A 209 -7.04 4.70 2.07
CA GLN A 209 -7.96 4.50 0.95
C GLN A 209 -8.02 3.03 0.55
N SER A 210 -9.18 2.61 0.07
CA SER A 210 -9.33 1.25 -0.46
C SER A 210 -8.78 1.18 -1.90
N PRO A 211 -7.80 0.28 -2.20
CA PRO A 211 -7.23 0.19 -3.54
C PRO A 211 -8.18 -0.44 -4.57
N LEU A 212 -9.23 -1.14 -4.11
CA LEU A 212 -10.16 -1.88 -4.97
C LEU A 212 -11.51 -1.15 -5.19
N HIS A 213 -11.68 0.03 -4.59
CA HIS A 213 -12.95 0.76 -4.64
C HIS A 213 -12.72 2.19 -5.16
N SER A 214 -13.79 2.94 -5.31
CA SER A 214 -13.67 4.35 -5.70
C SER A 214 -12.81 5.15 -4.72
N SER A 215 -12.24 6.24 -5.18
CA SER A 215 -11.35 7.10 -4.38
C SER A 215 -11.99 7.74 -3.14
N THR A 216 -13.30 7.56 -2.97
CA THR A 216 -14.05 8.04 -1.79
C THR A 216 -14.20 6.98 -0.70
N ILE A 217 -13.87 5.73 -1.01
CA ILE A 217 -14.03 4.60 -0.08
C ILE A 217 -12.74 4.39 0.72
N GLY A 218 -12.83 4.55 2.02
CA GLY A 218 -11.75 4.26 2.96
C GLY A 218 -11.85 2.87 3.56
N ARG A 219 -10.73 2.34 4.06
CA ARG A 219 -10.73 1.15 4.91
C ARG A 219 -10.85 1.60 6.36
N VAL A 220 -11.78 0.97 7.08
CA VAL A 220 -12.04 1.29 8.48
C VAL A 220 -11.89 0.03 9.33
N LEU A 221 -11.09 0.13 10.39
CA LEU A 221 -11.01 -0.87 11.44
C LEU A 221 -12.20 -0.69 12.39
N ASN A 222 -13.00 -1.73 12.54
CA ASN A 222 -14.02 -1.78 13.56
C ASN A 222 -13.36 -2.07 14.93
N LEU A 223 -13.53 -1.15 15.89
CA LEU A 223 -12.87 -1.24 17.18
C LEU A 223 -13.37 -2.39 18.05
N GLN A 224 -14.60 -2.87 17.83
CA GLN A 224 -15.19 -3.96 18.60
C GLN A 224 -14.83 -5.33 18.03
N THR A 225 -14.95 -5.50 16.72
CA THR A 225 -14.72 -6.79 16.05
C THR A 225 -13.29 -6.95 15.55
N GLN A 226 -12.51 -5.89 15.56
CA GLN A 226 -11.16 -5.85 14.97
C GLN A 226 -11.11 -6.21 13.47
N HIS A 227 -12.25 -6.13 12.78
CA HIS A 227 -12.35 -6.39 11.35
C HIS A 227 -12.11 -5.12 10.55
N VAL A 228 -11.36 -5.23 9.45
CA VAL A 228 -11.14 -4.15 8.50
C VAL A 228 -12.10 -4.31 7.32
N SER A 229 -12.83 -3.26 6.99
CA SER A 229 -13.76 -3.26 5.86
C SER A 229 -13.71 -1.95 5.08
N PRO A 230 -13.98 -1.97 3.76
CA PRO A 230 -14.21 -0.76 2.97
C PRO A 230 -15.53 -0.10 3.43
N GLN A 231 -15.51 1.23 3.54
CA GLN A 231 -16.66 2.03 3.99
C GLN A 231 -16.75 3.35 3.22
#